data_e40ebeb4ca2e47e5229849f33212302e
#
_entry.id   e40ebeb4ca2e47e5229849f33212302e
#
_cell.length_a   1.000
_cell.length_b   1.000
_cell.length_c   1.000
_cell.angle_alpha   90.00
_cell.angle_beta   90.00
_cell.angle_gamma   90.00
#
_symmetry.space_group_name_H-M   'P 1'
#
loop_
_entity.id
_entity.type
_entity.pdbx_description
1 polymer ?
#
loop_
_entity_poly.entity_id
_entity_poly.type
_entity_poly.pdbx_seq_one_letter_code
_entity_poly.pdbx_strand_id
1 'polypeptide(L)'
;MCIRDRFGLVKIEFDDRLLRSDEKYDLINLKDDVQQFFVNTSWDKDFSDLKIPLHIQIVFEGAASKGNVKTYLCKALFSNGSELRYFDNGAQFYYSPGSSLYFDLVLFEPLSAFLAFYAHMILAGVIDSYEYRGGGATYEIAREIALRGASSEYQKGWSSRISLVDDISKNSGLRDARLAYYIGKDLLQEGRIEEGLKELNNMLNGLEKSAIDFGREQSTQYFMKIHSEYLSLIHISEPTRPLYI
;
A
#
# COMPACT_ATOMS: atom_id res chain seq x y z
N MET A 1 7.61 22.99 16.55
CA MET A 1 6.57 21.95 16.60
C MET A 1 6.74 21.12 15.33
N CYS A 2 7.46 19.99 15.41
CA CYS A 2 7.71 19.16 14.23
C CYS A 2 6.40 18.49 13.83
N ILE A 3 5.88 18.85 12.66
CA ILE A 3 4.77 18.17 12.02
C ILE A 3 5.33 16.83 11.55
N ARG A 4 4.97 15.74 12.27
CA ARG A 4 5.45 14.37 12.02
C ARG A 4 4.44 13.53 11.23
N ASP A 5 3.53 14.17 10.50
CA ASP A 5 2.37 13.49 9.95
C ASP A 5 2.56 13.18 8.47
N ARG A 6 2.84 11.93 8.15
CA ARG A 6 2.91 11.42 6.79
C ARG A 6 1.61 10.84 6.31
N PHE A 7 0.90 10.13 7.19
CA PHE A 7 -0.48 9.74 6.95
C PHE A 7 -1.38 10.80 7.59
N GLY A 8 -1.60 11.92 6.84
CA GLY A 8 -2.31 13.09 7.36
C GLY A 8 -3.83 12.90 7.51
N LEU A 9 -4.40 11.95 6.78
CA LEU A 9 -5.82 11.55 6.87
C LEU A 9 -5.90 10.03 6.87
N VAL A 10 -6.15 9.46 8.04
CA VAL A 10 -6.35 8.01 8.19
C VAL A 10 -7.83 7.73 8.41
N LYS A 11 -8.47 7.09 7.44
CA LYS A 11 -9.86 6.65 7.51
C LYS A 11 -9.90 5.14 7.71
N ILE A 12 -10.54 4.69 8.79
CA ILE A 12 -10.60 3.27 9.16
C ILE A 12 -12.07 2.83 9.22
N GLU A 13 -12.38 1.72 8.58
CA GLU A 13 -13.68 1.09 8.59
C GLU A 13 -13.53 -0.37 9.00
N PHE A 14 -14.37 -0.83 9.95
CA PHE A 14 -14.41 -2.22 10.38
C PHE A 14 -15.75 -2.86 9.99
N ASP A 15 -15.67 -4.08 9.49
CA ASP A 15 -16.79 -4.98 9.39
C ASP A 15 -16.60 -6.11 10.42
N ASP A 16 -17.33 -6.02 11.52
CA ASP A 16 -17.25 -6.94 12.66
C ASP A 16 -18.48 -7.84 12.80
N ARG A 17 -19.31 -7.92 11.76
CA ARG A 17 -20.59 -8.67 11.80
C ARG A 17 -20.45 -10.13 12.19
N LEU A 18 -19.32 -10.74 11.90
CA LEU A 18 -19.03 -12.15 12.22
C LEU A 18 -18.47 -12.36 13.63
N LEU A 19 -18.19 -11.30 14.38
CA LEU A 19 -17.69 -11.36 15.74
C LEU A 19 -18.86 -11.42 16.74
N ARG A 20 -18.63 -12.11 17.86
CA ARG A 20 -19.53 -12.14 19.01
C ARG A 20 -19.45 -10.82 19.81
N SER A 21 -20.43 -10.58 20.66
CA SER A 21 -20.52 -9.32 21.43
C SER A 21 -19.30 -9.10 22.36
N ASP A 22 -18.77 -10.16 22.99
CA ASP A 22 -17.57 -10.10 23.81
C ASP A 22 -16.32 -9.79 22.98
N GLU A 23 -16.23 -10.36 21.79
CA GLU A 23 -15.12 -10.12 20.87
C GLU A 23 -15.11 -8.68 20.32
N LYS A 24 -16.30 -8.13 20.03
CA LYS A 24 -16.46 -6.71 19.62
C LYS A 24 -16.07 -5.75 20.75
N TYR A 25 -16.43 -6.10 21.98
CA TYR A 25 -16.07 -5.28 23.15
C TYR A 25 -14.56 -5.19 23.34
N ASP A 26 -13.84 -6.28 23.13
CA ASP A 26 -12.37 -6.29 23.19
C ASP A 26 -11.72 -5.39 22.14
N LEU A 27 -12.39 -5.16 20.99
CA LEU A 27 -11.90 -4.34 19.89
C LEU A 27 -12.36 -2.88 19.92
N ILE A 28 -13.05 -2.44 21.00
CA ILE A 28 -13.69 -1.13 21.06
C ILE A 28 -12.72 0.05 20.82
N ASN A 29 -11.48 -0.07 21.28
CA ASN A 29 -10.46 0.96 21.13
C ASN A 29 -9.56 0.73 19.91
N LEU A 30 -9.65 -0.42 19.25
CA LEU A 30 -8.73 -0.80 18.18
C LEU A 30 -8.67 0.23 17.04
N LYS A 31 -9.81 0.83 16.70
CA LYS A 31 -9.87 1.83 15.63
C LYS A 31 -9.04 3.06 15.95
N ASP A 32 -9.16 3.56 17.16
CA ASP A 32 -8.44 4.74 17.63
C ASP A 32 -6.94 4.42 17.79
N ASP A 33 -6.61 3.23 18.32
CA ASP A 33 -5.22 2.77 18.46
C ASP A 33 -4.54 2.63 17.10
N VAL A 34 -5.22 2.09 16.09
CA VAL A 34 -4.71 2.00 14.71
C VAL A 34 -4.53 3.39 14.12
N GLN A 35 -5.46 4.31 14.33
CA GLN A 35 -5.32 5.68 13.86
C GLN A 35 -4.10 6.37 14.50
N GLN A 36 -3.95 6.26 15.82
CA GLN A 36 -2.81 6.79 16.56
C GLN A 36 -1.48 6.16 16.12
N PHE A 37 -1.48 4.86 15.81
CA PHE A 37 -0.31 4.17 15.29
C PHE A 37 0.22 4.83 14.00
N PHE A 38 -0.66 5.11 13.02
CA PHE A 38 -0.25 5.73 11.77
C PHE A 38 0.20 7.19 11.93
N VAL A 39 -0.47 7.95 12.79
CA VAL A 39 -0.19 9.36 13.04
C VAL A 39 1.11 9.54 13.84
N ASN A 40 1.35 8.71 14.85
CA ASN A 40 2.47 8.88 15.77
C ASN A 40 3.77 8.20 15.30
N THR A 41 3.69 7.26 14.34
CA THR A 41 4.88 6.57 13.83
C THR A 41 5.63 7.44 12.83
N SER A 42 6.94 7.53 13.00
CA SER A 42 7.84 8.15 12.01
C SER A 42 8.19 7.14 10.94
N TRP A 43 7.59 7.26 9.75
CA TRP A 43 7.74 6.26 8.68
C TRP A 43 9.02 6.42 7.85
N ASP A 44 9.45 7.65 7.63
CA ASP A 44 10.67 7.96 6.89
C ASP A 44 11.15 9.39 7.22
N LYS A 45 12.42 9.68 7.30
CA LYS A 45 12.95 10.98 7.70
C LYS A 45 13.02 11.97 6.54
N ASP A 46 13.28 11.48 5.33
CA ASP A 46 13.58 12.31 4.17
C ASP A 46 12.31 12.83 3.48
N PHE A 47 11.19 12.12 3.65
CA PHE A 47 9.89 12.46 3.06
C PHE A 47 8.86 12.91 4.13
N SER A 48 9.30 13.62 5.16
CA SER A 48 8.49 13.98 6.34
C SER A 48 7.33 14.96 6.06
N ASP A 49 7.34 15.64 4.96
CA ASP A 49 6.36 16.65 4.53
C ASP A 49 5.24 16.08 3.64
N LEU A 50 5.37 14.83 3.17
CA LEU A 50 4.32 14.19 2.39
C LEU A 50 3.08 13.91 3.26
N LYS A 51 1.93 14.40 2.84
CA LYS A 51 0.63 14.11 3.45
C LYS A 51 -0.08 13.03 2.63
N ILE A 52 0.07 11.78 3.04
CA ILE A 52 -0.52 10.64 2.33
C ILE A 52 -1.87 10.32 2.97
N PRO A 53 -2.99 10.37 2.23
CA PRO A 53 -4.25 9.82 2.71
C PRO A 53 -4.15 8.31 2.80
N LEU A 54 -4.77 7.72 3.84
CA LEU A 54 -4.78 6.28 4.04
C LEU A 54 -6.20 5.83 4.40
N HIS A 55 -6.74 4.96 3.58
CA HIS A 55 -8.03 4.32 3.79
C HIS A 55 -7.78 2.84 4.11
N ILE A 56 -8.29 2.39 5.25
CA ILE A 56 -8.16 1.03 5.74
C ILE A 56 -9.54 0.46 5.96
N GLN A 57 -9.82 -0.70 5.36
CA GLN A 57 -11.01 -1.49 5.64
C GLN A 57 -10.56 -2.84 6.19
N ILE A 58 -11.07 -3.21 7.37
CA ILE A 58 -10.79 -4.51 7.99
C ILE A 58 -12.11 -5.27 8.12
N VAL A 59 -12.14 -6.46 7.55
CA VAL A 59 -13.27 -7.38 7.66
C VAL A 59 -12.85 -8.53 8.56
N PHE A 60 -13.40 -8.59 9.76
CA PHE A 60 -13.14 -9.67 10.70
C PHE A 60 -13.86 -10.95 10.24
N GLU A 61 -13.14 -12.05 10.18
CA GLU A 61 -13.67 -13.37 9.80
C GLU A 61 -14.02 -14.23 11.03
N GLY A 62 -13.49 -13.88 12.20
CA GLY A 62 -13.73 -14.56 13.47
C GLY A 62 -12.58 -14.36 14.46
N ALA A 63 -12.75 -14.96 15.63
CA ALA A 63 -11.73 -15.00 16.66
C ALA A 63 -11.51 -16.45 17.13
N ALA A 64 -10.29 -16.75 17.57
CA ALA A 64 -9.91 -18.01 18.17
C ALA A 64 -9.15 -17.76 19.48
N SER A 65 -9.35 -18.61 20.48
CA SER A 65 -8.63 -18.52 21.75
C SER A 65 -7.65 -19.67 21.88
N LYS A 66 -6.40 -19.35 22.25
CA LYS A 66 -5.38 -20.32 22.64
C LYS A 66 -4.92 -19.99 24.06
N GLY A 67 -5.44 -20.70 25.04
CA GLY A 67 -5.27 -20.34 26.45
C GLY A 67 -5.96 -18.99 26.74
N ASN A 68 -5.20 -18.06 27.33
CA ASN A 68 -5.69 -16.72 27.65
C ASN A 68 -5.51 -15.69 26.52
N VAL A 69 -4.93 -16.10 25.38
CA VAL A 69 -4.71 -15.20 24.25
C VAL A 69 -5.82 -15.38 23.24
N LYS A 70 -6.57 -14.30 22.97
CA LYS A 70 -7.56 -14.23 21.91
C LYS A 70 -6.90 -13.68 20.65
N THR A 71 -7.02 -14.41 19.54
CA THR A 71 -6.50 -14.01 18.21
C THR A 71 -7.64 -13.75 17.25
N TYR A 72 -7.51 -12.72 16.45
CA TYR A 72 -8.48 -12.32 15.43
C TYR A 72 -7.97 -12.68 14.06
N LEU A 73 -8.90 -13.12 13.22
CA LEU A 73 -8.69 -13.39 11.81
C LEU A 73 -9.40 -12.32 11.00
N CYS A 74 -8.73 -11.73 10.03
CA CYS A 74 -9.34 -10.71 9.18
C CYS A 74 -8.79 -10.73 7.77
N LYS A 75 -9.55 -10.10 6.88
CA LYS A 75 -9.10 -9.58 5.58
C LYS A 75 -8.99 -8.06 5.67
N ALA A 76 -8.18 -7.47 4.83
CA ALA A 76 -8.05 -6.02 4.84
C ALA A 76 -7.83 -5.44 3.44
N LEU A 77 -8.19 -4.17 3.31
CA LEU A 77 -7.91 -3.35 2.14
C LEU A 77 -7.20 -2.08 2.62
N PHE A 78 -6.05 -1.80 2.01
CA PHE A 78 -5.30 -0.56 2.22
C PHE A 78 -5.25 0.22 0.93
N SER A 79 -5.52 1.53 0.98
CA SER A 79 -5.49 2.39 -0.20
C SER A 79 -5.08 3.82 0.16
N ASN A 80 -4.34 4.47 -0.74
CA ASN A 80 -4.07 5.91 -0.66
C ASN A 80 -5.21 6.78 -1.24
N GLY A 81 -6.35 6.18 -1.58
CA GLY A 81 -7.47 6.87 -2.20
C GLY A 81 -7.29 7.15 -3.70
N SER A 82 -6.16 6.78 -4.29
CA SER A 82 -5.90 6.88 -5.73
C SER A 82 -5.45 5.53 -6.31
N GLU A 83 -4.24 5.42 -6.81
CA GLU A 83 -3.75 4.25 -7.56
C GLU A 83 -3.16 3.13 -6.70
N LEU A 84 -2.78 3.41 -5.45
CA LEU A 84 -2.21 2.40 -4.57
C LEU A 84 -3.33 1.72 -3.79
N ARG A 85 -3.54 0.45 -4.09
CA ARG A 85 -4.59 -0.35 -3.49
C ARG A 85 -4.11 -1.79 -3.30
N TYR A 86 -4.06 -2.22 -2.05
CA TYR A 86 -3.60 -3.55 -1.66
C TYR A 86 -4.69 -4.29 -0.90
N PHE A 87 -5.07 -5.45 -1.40
CA PHE A 87 -6.01 -6.33 -0.74
C PHE A 87 -5.26 -7.48 -0.06
N ASP A 88 -5.50 -7.67 1.23
CA ASP A 88 -4.97 -8.77 2.02
C ASP A 88 -6.03 -9.83 2.27
N ASN A 89 -5.75 -11.05 1.86
CA ASN A 89 -6.68 -12.17 1.97
C ASN A 89 -6.75 -12.80 3.37
N GLY A 90 -5.84 -12.44 4.27
CA GLY A 90 -5.86 -13.00 5.61
C GLY A 90 -4.71 -12.57 6.49
N ALA A 91 -5.05 -11.94 7.59
CA ALA A 91 -4.14 -11.66 8.69
C ALA A 91 -4.62 -12.32 9.97
N GLN A 92 -3.68 -12.62 10.84
CA GLN A 92 -3.93 -13.13 12.18
C GLN A 92 -3.13 -12.33 13.18
N PHE A 93 -3.80 -11.81 14.20
CA PHE A 93 -3.15 -11.03 15.25
C PHE A 93 -3.91 -11.18 16.58
N TYR A 94 -3.26 -10.85 17.67
CA TYR A 94 -3.91 -10.62 18.95
C TYR A 94 -4.04 -9.13 19.21
N TYR A 95 -5.02 -8.76 20.00
CA TYR A 95 -5.20 -7.41 20.48
C TYR A 95 -5.78 -7.46 21.90
N SER A 96 -5.28 -6.60 22.77
CA SER A 96 -5.80 -6.42 24.13
C SER A 96 -6.11 -4.94 24.35
N PRO A 97 -7.28 -4.58 24.88
CA PRO A 97 -7.63 -3.19 25.19
C PRO A 97 -6.56 -2.53 26.07
N GLY A 98 -6.13 -1.33 25.68
CA GLY A 98 -5.10 -0.56 26.37
C GLY A 98 -3.65 -0.93 26.02
N SER A 99 -3.42 -1.85 25.10
CA SER A 99 -2.09 -2.07 24.53
C SER A 99 -1.74 -0.97 23.55
N SER A 100 -0.58 -0.32 23.73
CA SER A 100 -0.09 0.67 22.75
C SER A 100 0.47 -0.04 21.54
N LEU A 101 -0.03 0.33 20.35
CA LEU A 101 0.56 -0.12 19.09
C LEU A 101 1.79 0.74 18.79
N TYR A 102 2.91 0.11 18.55
CA TYR A 102 4.14 0.77 18.09
C TYR A 102 4.86 -0.11 17.07
N PHE A 103 5.57 0.55 16.16
CA PHE A 103 6.38 -0.15 15.18
C PHE A 103 7.84 -0.20 15.62
N ASP A 104 8.41 -1.38 15.58
CA ASP A 104 9.81 -1.64 15.88
C ASP A 104 10.37 -2.61 14.81
N LEU A 105 11.54 -2.26 14.24
CA LEU A 105 12.20 -3.10 13.24
C LEU A 105 12.78 -4.39 13.81
N VAL A 106 12.98 -4.48 15.12
CA VAL A 106 13.58 -5.64 15.79
C VAL A 106 12.52 -6.54 16.42
N LEU A 107 11.56 -5.92 17.11
CA LEU A 107 10.51 -6.66 17.82
C LEU A 107 9.32 -6.87 16.89
N PHE A 108 8.98 -8.14 16.67
CA PHE A 108 7.81 -8.48 15.88
C PHE A 108 6.56 -8.54 16.77
N GLU A 109 5.61 -7.65 16.50
CA GLU A 109 4.26 -7.69 17.06
C GLU A 109 3.29 -7.84 15.88
N PRO A 110 2.38 -8.84 15.87
CA PRO A 110 1.63 -9.24 14.67
C PRO A 110 0.79 -8.13 14.06
N LEU A 111 0.07 -7.36 14.89
CA LEU A 111 -0.80 -6.29 14.40
C LEU A 111 0.00 -5.09 13.90
N SER A 112 0.96 -4.60 14.70
CA SER A 112 1.81 -3.47 14.32
C SER A 112 2.64 -3.79 13.08
N ALA A 113 3.17 -5.01 12.97
CA ALA A 113 3.90 -5.47 11.80
C ALA A 113 3.00 -5.54 10.55
N PHE A 114 1.75 -6.02 10.70
CA PHE A 114 0.77 -6.06 9.63
C PHE A 114 0.44 -4.66 9.10
N LEU A 115 0.18 -3.72 9.99
CA LEU A 115 -0.11 -2.33 9.64
C LEU A 115 1.11 -1.64 9.02
N ALA A 116 2.31 -1.85 9.61
CA ALA A 116 3.56 -1.28 9.12
C ALA A 116 3.94 -1.79 7.73
N PHE A 117 3.70 -3.06 7.43
CA PHE A 117 3.93 -3.61 6.09
C PHE A 117 3.21 -2.78 5.03
N TYR A 118 1.89 -2.57 5.19
CA TYR A 118 1.11 -1.80 4.22
C TYR A 118 1.40 -0.30 4.24
N ALA A 119 1.79 0.26 5.39
CA ALA A 119 2.30 1.62 5.45
C ALA A 119 3.52 1.81 4.55
N HIS A 120 4.51 0.92 4.65
CA HIS A 120 5.71 0.99 3.81
C HIS A 120 5.41 0.69 2.34
N MET A 121 4.48 -0.22 2.03
CA MET A 121 4.05 -0.48 0.65
C MET A 121 3.45 0.75 -0.01
N ILE A 122 2.57 1.46 0.70
CA ILE A 122 1.95 2.70 0.20
C ILE A 122 2.98 3.82 0.11
N LEU A 123 3.79 4.01 1.15
CA LEU A 123 4.83 5.03 1.17
C LEU A 123 5.83 4.85 0.02
N ALA A 124 6.31 3.63 -0.18
CA ALA A 124 7.23 3.32 -1.28
C ALA A 124 6.64 3.64 -2.66
N GLY A 125 5.37 3.29 -2.87
CA GLY A 125 4.67 3.62 -4.11
C GLY A 125 4.47 5.12 -4.31
N VAL A 126 4.23 5.87 -3.24
CA VAL A 126 4.14 7.34 -3.29
C VAL A 126 5.52 7.94 -3.59
N ILE A 127 6.59 7.49 -2.94
CA ILE A 127 7.95 7.96 -3.23
C ILE A 127 8.33 7.71 -4.70
N ASP A 128 7.95 6.57 -5.27
CA ASP A 128 8.15 6.26 -6.69
C ASP A 128 7.41 7.22 -7.65
N SER A 129 6.45 8.01 -7.16
CA SER A 129 5.78 9.04 -7.99
C SER A 129 6.51 10.39 -7.99
N TYR A 130 7.47 10.58 -7.09
CA TYR A 130 8.27 11.80 -6.97
C TYR A 130 9.72 11.62 -7.39
N GLU A 131 10.27 10.43 -7.17
CA GLU A 131 11.67 10.14 -7.40
C GLU A 131 11.85 8.82 -8.17
N TYR A 132 12.77 8.80 -9.12
CA TYR A 132 13.06 7.64 -9.94
C TYR A 132 13.43 6.42 -9.08
N ARG A 133 12.47 5.51 -8.95
CA ARG A 133 12.57 4.30 -8.11
C ARG A 133 12.97 4.59 -6.66
N GLY A 134 12.63 5.76 -6.16
CA GLY A 134 13.01 6.23 -4.82
C GLY A 134 12.45 5.36 -3.69
N GLY A 135 11.31 4.70 -3.90
CA GLY A 135 10.69 3.80 -2.93
C GLY A 135 11.47 2.50 -2.65
N GLY A 136 12.63 2.27 -3.31
CA GLY A 136 13.38 1.02 -3.19
C GLY A 136 13.72 0.61 -1.76
N ALA A 137 14.33 1.49 -0.99
CA ALA A 137 14.68 1.23 0.42
C ALA A 137 13.45 0.96 1.29
N THR A 138 12.35 1.65 1.01
CA THR A 138 11.08 1.47 1.75
C THR A 138 10.42 0.12 1.43
N TYR A 139 10.50 -0.37 0.19
CA TYR A 139 10.08 -1.74 -0.15
C TYR A 139 10.94 -2.80 0.56
N GLU A 140 12.24 -2.59 0.73
CA GLU A 140 13.10 -3.52 1.48
C GLU A 140 12.69 -3.60 2.96
N ILE A 141 12.30 -2.49 3.60
CA ILE A 141 11.74 -2.50 4.96
C ILE A 141 10.46 -3.34 5.00
N ALA A 142 9.54 -3.14 4.05
CA ALA A 142 8.33 -3.95 3.95
C ALA A 142 8.65 -5.45 3.80
N ARG A 143 9.64 -5.77 2.98
CA ARG A 143 10.10 -7.15 2.76
C ARG A 143 10.67 -7.78 4.03
N GLU A 144 11.48 -7.05 4.79
CA GLU A 144 12.02 -7.51 6.08
C GLU A 144 10.90 -7.79 7.10
N ILE A 145 9.91 -6.91 7.19
CA ILE A 145 8.72 -7.13 8.03
C ILE A 145 8.02 -8.42 7.64
N ALA A 146 7.82 -8.64 6.33
CA ALA A 146 7.12 -9.82 5.83
C ALA A 146 7.90 -11.12 6.11
N LEU A 147 9.22 -11.12 5.97
CA LEU A 147 10.08 -12.26 6.31
C LEU A 147 10.01 -12.63 7.80
N ARG A 148 10.00 -11.63 8.68
CA ARG A 148 9.84 -11.85 10.14
C ARG A 148 8.46 -12.42 10.46
N GLY A 149 7.41 -11.87 9.83
CA GLY A 149 6.07 -12.39 9.98
C GLY A 149 5.93 -13.85 9.54
N ALA A 150 6.56 -14.22 8.43
CA ALA A 150 6.58 -15.60 7.95
C ALA A 150 7.33 -16.57 8.89
N SER A 151 8.26 -16.06 9.68
CA SER A 151 9.03 -16.85 10.67
C SER A 151 8.39 -16.85 12.07
N SER A 152 7.29 -16.12 12.26
CA SER A 152 6.62 -15.98 13.57
C SER A 152 5.58 -17.08 13.79
N GLU A 153 4.98 -17.13 14.98
CA GLU A 153 3.80 -17.98 15.26
C GLU A 153 2.54 -17.52 14.52
N TYR A 154 2.50 -16.29 13.98
CA TYR A 154 1.38 -15.67 13.29
C TYR A 154 1.62 -15.63 11.76
N GLN A 155 1.91 -16.78 11.18
CA GLN A 155 2.38 -16.90 9.79
C GLN A 155 1.33 -16.59 8.72
N LYS A 156 0.04 -16.50 9.10
CA LYS A 156 -1.06 -16.37 8.13
C LYS A 156 -0.90 -15.11 7.25
N GLY A 157 -0.89 -15.32 5.94
CA GLY A 157 -0.82 -14.27 4.92
C GLY A 157 0.59 -13.75 4.60
N TRP A 158 1.61 -14.02 5.43
CA TRP A 158 2.94 -13.43 5.23
C TRP A 158 3.66 -13.91 3.97
N SER A 159 3.47 -15.15 3.56
CA SER A 159 4.03 -15.64 2.28
C SER A 159 3.47 -14.85 1.09
N SER A 160 2.18 -14.53 1.11
CA SER A 160 1.56 -13.70 0.06
C SER A 160 2.07 -12.26 0.08
N ARG A 161 2.37 -11.70 1.27
CA ARG A 161 2.95 -10.36 1.42
C ARG A 161 4.39 -10.31 0.92
N ILE A 162 5.18 -11.39 1.13
CA ILE A 162 6.53 -11.51 0.54
C ILE A 162 6.43 -11.49 -0.99
N SER A 163 5.54 -12.29 -1.57
CA SER A 163 5.34 -12.30 -3.02
C SER A 163 4.90 -10.91 -3.53
N LEU A 164 3.97 -10.25 -2.83
CA LEU A 164 3.47 -8.94 -3.20
C LEU A 164 4.59 -7.87 -3.24
N VAL A 165 5.41 -7.78 -2.19
CA VAL A 165 6.49 -6.80 -2.15
C VAL A 165 7.58 -7.13 -3.17
N ASP A 166 7.89 -8.42 -3.37
CA ASP A 166 8.88 -8.87 -4.35
C ASP A 166 8.41 -8.54 -5.78
N ASP A 167 7.15 -8.81 -6.11
CA ASP A 167 6.58 -8.52 -7.44
C ASP A 167 6.59 -7.01 -7.73
N ILE A 168 6.14 -6.18 -6.78
CA ILE A 168 6.06 -4.74 -6.99
C ILE A 168 7.46 -4.10 -7.02
N SER A 169 8.35 -4.44 -6.10
CA SER A 169 9.69 -3.86 -6.05
C SER A 169 10.54 -4.21 -7.28
N LYS A 170 10.35 -5.41 -7.85
CA LYS A 170 11.02 -5.88 -9.07
C LYS A 170 10.35 -5.39 -10.35
N ASN A 171 9.09 -4.97 -10.30
CA ASN A 171 8.37 -4.46 -11.46
C ASN A 171 8.84 -3.05 -11.84
N SER A 172 10.04 -3.00 -12.41
CA SER A 172 10.64 -1.72 -12.84
C SER A 172 9.79 -0.98 -13.86
N GLY A 173 9.03 -1.70 -14.70
CA GLY A 173 8.14 -1.10 -15.68
C GLY A 173 6.99 -0.30 -15.05
N LEU A 174 6.32 -0.86 -14.04
CA LEU A 174 5.26 -0.16 -13.30
C LEU A 174 5.81 1.06 -12.53
N ARG A 175 6.99 0.91 -11.90
CA ARG A 175 7.62 1.98 -11.14
C ARG A 175 8.03 3.16 -12.05
N ASP A 176 8.60 2.86 -13.21
CA ASP A 176 8.96 3.85 -14.24
C ASP A 176 7.69 4.52 -14.81
N ALA A 177 6.64 3.75 -15.08
CA ALA A 177 5.35 4.25 -15.57
C ALA A 177 4.68 5.21 -14.58
N ARG A 178 4.76 4.91 -13.28
CA ARG A 178 4.19 5.77 -12.23
C ARG A 178 4.83 7.15 -12.23
N LEU A 179 6.15 7.22 -12.20
CA LEU A 179 6.87 8.50 -12.23
C LEU A 179 6.52 9.29 -13.51
N ALA A 180 6.60 8.63 -14.66
CA ALA A 180 6.30 9.26 -15.96
C ALA A 180 4.86 9.80 -16.02
N TYR A 181 3.89 9.08 -15.43
CA TYR A 181 2.51 9.54 -15.34
C TYR A 181 2.39 10.86 -14.57
N TYR A 182 2.98 10.94 -13.37
CA TYR A 182 2.86 12.13 -12.54
C TYR A 182 3.58 13.32 -13.15
N ILE A 183 4.80 13.14 -13.69
CA ILE A 183 5.50 14.19 -14.43
C ILE A 183 4.68 14.64 -15.65
N GLY A 184 4.17 13.72 -16.44
CA GLY A 184 3.37 14.03 -17.62
C GLY A 184 2.10 14.78 -17.28
N LYS A 185 1.41 14.38 -16.22
CA LYS A 185 0.20 15.05 -15.73
C LYS A 185 0.50 16.51 -15.33
N ASP A 186 1.56 16.74 -14.57
CA ASP A 186 1.94 18.07 -14.08
C ASP A 186 2.32 18.98 -15.26
N LEU A 187 3.11 18.48 -16.22
CA LEU A 187 3.45 19.20 -17.45
C LEU A 187 2.22 19.59 -18.27
N LEU A 188 1.25 18.69 -18.41
CA LEU A 188 -0.02 19.01 -19.09
C LEU A 188 -0.82 20.09 -18.37
N GLN A 189 -0.84 20.07 -17.03
CA GLN A 189 -1.49 21.10 -16.23
C GLN A 189 -0.81 22.47 -16.34
N GLU A 190 0.50 22.51 -16.54
CA GLU A 190 1.27 23.71 -16.85
C GLU A 190 1.12 24.21 -18.30
N GLY A 191 0.38 23.48 -19.16
CA GLY A 191 0.21 23.81 -20.58
C GLY A 191 1.39 23.39 -21.48
N ARG A 192 2.35 22.62 -20.96
CA ARG A 192 3.52 22.09 -21.69
C ARG A 192 3.14 20.79 -22.40
N ILE A 193 2.28 20.91 -23.41
CA ILE A 193 1.59 19.77 -24.02
C ILE A 193 2.55 18.75 -24.63
N GLU A 194 3.55 19.20 -25.44
CA GLU A 194 4.48 18.28 -26.12
C GLU A 194 5.32 17.48 -25.11
N GLU A 195 5.81 18.14 -24.08
CA GLU A 195 6.60 17.50 -23.04
C GLU A 195 5.74 16.54 -22.20
N GLY A 196 4.51 16.95 -21.86
CA GLY A 196 3.57 16.10 -21.13
C GLY A 196 3.21 14.83 -21.91
N LEU A 197 2.95 14.94 -23.22
CA LEU A 197 2.68 13.78 -24.07
C LEU A 197 3.89 12.87 -24.21
N LYS A 198 5.12 13.42 -24.23
CA LYS A 198 6.35 12.62 -24.22
C LYS A 198 6.47 11.78 -22.94
N GLU A 199 6.17 12.35 -21.78
CA GLU A 199 6.19 11.61 -20.53
C GLU A 199 5.08 10.56 -20.44
N LEU A 200 3.88 10.85 -20.96
CA LEU A 200 2.83 9.84 -21.07
C LEU A 200 3.22 8.67 -22.01
N ASN A 201 4.01 8.92 -23.06
CA ASN A 201 4.61 7.86 -23.87
C ASN A 201 5.63 7.04 -23.08
N ASN A 202 6.43 7.67 -22.21
CA ASN A 202 7.33 6.96 -21.29
C ASN A 202 6.53 6.07 -20.32
N MET A 203 5.38 6.54 -19.83
CA MET A 203 4.45 5.72 -19.03
C MET A 203 4.00 4.48 -19.83
N LEU A 204 3.58 4.64 -21.08
CA LEU A 204 3.15 3.51 -21.93
C LEU A 204 4.29 2.49 -22.12
N ASN A 205 5.51 2.96 -22.41
CA ASN A 205 6.68 2.08 -22.53
C ASN A 205 6.95 1.29 -21.23
N GLY A 206 6.79 1.94 -20.08
CA GLY A 206 6.90 1.28 -18.78
C GLY A 206 5.83 0.21 -18.58
N LEU A 207 4.58 0.49 -18.96
CA LEU A 207 3.48 -0.48 -18.87
C LEU A 207 3.68 -1.67 -19.83
N GLU A 208 4.15 -1.44 -21.06
CA GLU A 208 4.50 -2.52 -21.99
C GLU A 208 5.58 -3.43 -21.42
N LYS A 209 6.64 -2.85 -20.82
CA LYS A 209 7.68 -3.60 -20.13
C LYS A 209 7.11 -4.40 -18.95
N SER A 210 6.25 -3.79 -18.14
CA SER A 210 5.59 -4.46 -17.03
C SER A 210 4.71 -5.61 -17.51
N ALA A 211 4.02 -5.46 -18.64
CA ALA A 211 3.12 -6.49 -19.18
C ALA A 211 3.84 -7.78 -19.57
N ILE A 212 5.12 -7.72 -19.93
CA ILE A 212 5.92 -8.89 -20.31
C ILE A 212 6.13 -9.82 -19.11
N ASP A 213 6.60 -9.27 -17.98
CA ASP A 213 7.01 -10.04 -16.81
C ASP A 213 5.93 -10.10 -15.71
N PHE A 214 5.08 -9.06 -15.63
CA PHE A 214 4.12 -8.82 -14.55
C PHE A 214 2.69 -8.55 -15.04
N GLY A 215 2.32 -8.97 -16.26
CA GLY A 215 1.04 -8.62 -16.88
C GLY A 215 -0.21 -9.09 -16.13
N ARG A 216 -0.09 -10.04 -15.19
CA ARG A 216 -1.18 -10.49 -14.31
C ARG A 216 -1.14 -9.89 -12.91
N GLU A 217 -0.16 -9.05 -12.63
CA GLU A 217 -0.02 -8.42 -11.33
C GLU A 217 -1.13 -7.38 -11.14
N GLN A 218 -1.83 -7.46 -10.00
CA GLN A 218 -3.07 -6.69 -9.76
C GLN A 218 -2.83 -5.19 -9.68
N SER A 219 -1.69 -4.74 -9.15
CA SER A 219 -1.37 -3.32 -9.03
C SER A 219 -1.14 -2.69 -10.40
N THR A 220 -0.49 -3.42 -11.33
CA THR A 220 -0.32 -2.99 -12.72
C THR A 220 -1.67 -2.84 -13.43
N GLN A 221 -2.54 -3.84 -13.30
CA GLN A 221 -3.89 -3.78 -13.90
C GLN A 221 -4.72 -2.65 -13.29
N TYR A 222 -4.61 -2.43 -11.98
CA TYR A 222 -5.33 -1.37 -11.30
C TYR A 222 -4.83 0.01 -11.71
N PHE A 223 -3.50 0.18 -11.84
CA PHE A 223 -2.89 1.41 -12.35
C PHE A 223 -3.40 1.74 -13.76
N MET A 224 -3.35 0.78 -14.70
CA MET A 224 -3.87 0.97 -16.05
C MET A 224 -5.35 1.37 -16.06
N LYS A 225 -6.17 0.71 -15.24
CA LYS A 225 -7.61 0.99 -15.15
C LYS A 225 -7.89 2.41 -14.69
N ILE A 226 -7.20 2.88 -13.65
CA ILE A 226 -7.43 4.23 -13.07
C ILE A 226 -6.97 5.32 -14.03
N HIS A 227 -5.88 5.09 -14.76
CA HIS A 227 -5.29 6.07 -15.66
C HIS A 227 -5.68 5.90 -17.13
N SER A 228 -6.75 5.14 -17.41
CA SER A 228 -7.23 4.84 -18.78
C SER A 228 -7.54 6.08 -19.62
N GLU A 229 -7.98 7.18 -19.01
CA GLU A 229 -8.24 8.44 -19.73
C GLU A 229 -6.95 9.00 -20.32
N TYR A 230 -5.85 9.00 -19.58
CA TYR A 230 -4.54 9.47 -20.05
C TYR A 230 -3.96 8.54 -21.13
N LEU A 231 -4.17 7.23 -21.01
CA LEU A 231 -3.81 6.26 -22.05
C LEU A 231 -4.58 6.54 -23.37
N SER A 232 -5.82 6.96 -23.27
CA SER A 232 -6.64 7.34 -24.42
C SER A 232 -6.11 8.61 -25.13
N LEU A 233 -5.58 9.58 -24.38
CA LEU A 233 -4.95 10.78 -24.96
C LEU A 233 -3.74 10.43 -25.82
N ILE A 234 -2.91 9.49 -25.40
CA ILE A 234 -1.75 9.02 -26.17
C ILE A 234 -2.22 8.38 -27.49
N HIS A 235 -3.25 7.55 -27.43
CA HIS A 235 -3.79 6.88 -28.60
C HIS A 235 -4.38 7.86 -29.64
N ILE A 236 -4.96 8.96 -29.20
CA ILE A 236 -5.46 10.02 -30.08
C ILE A 236 -4.31 10.78 -30.74
N SER A 237 -3.22 11.02 -30.00
CA SER A 237 -2.04 11.73 -30.51
C SER A 237 -1.17 10.87 -31.44
N GLU A 238 -1.14 9.54 -31.23
CA GLU A 238 -0.40 8.56 -32.04
C GLU A 238 -1.29 7.39 -32.48
N PRO A 239 -2.24 7.58 -33.40
CA PRO A 239 -3.26 6.57 -33.75
C PRO A 239 -2.72 5.29 -34.39
N THR A 240 -1.43 5.21 -34.70
CA THR A 240 -0.79 4.04 -35.34
C THR A 240 -0.24 3.02 -34.34
N ARG A 241 -0.28 3.31 -33.03
CA ARG A 241 0.25 2.42 -32.01
C ARG A 241 -0.88 1.54 -31.45
N PRO A 242 -0.89 0.21 -31.69
CA PRO A 242 -1.91 -0.66 -31.10
C PRO A 242 -1.69 -0.79 -29.59
N LEU A 243 -2.73 -0.52 -28.80
CA LEU A 243 -2.76 -0.87 -27.37
C LEU A 243 -2.96 -2.39 -27.27
N TYR A 244 -1.90 -3.12 -27.00
CA TYR A 244 -1.99 -4.51 -26.57
C TYR A 244 -2.34 -4.51 -25.08
N ILE A 245 -3.61 -4.56 -24.78
CA ILE A 245 -4.14 -4.73 -23.40
C ILE A 245 -4.57 -6.19 -23.21
#